data_0d65673b45b88a6179d3419ac24d81f8
#
_entry.id   0d65673b45b88a6179d3419ac24d81f8
#
_cell.length_a   1.000
_cell.length_b   1.000
_cell.length_c   1.000
_cell.angle_alpha   90.00
_cell.angle_beta   90.00
_cell.angle_gamma   90.00
#
_symmetry.space_group_name_H-M   'P 1'
#
loop_
_entity.id
_entity.type
_entity.pdbx_description
1 polymer ?
#
loop_
_entity_poly.entity_id
_entity_poly.type
_entity_poly.pdbx_seq_one_letter_code
_entity_poly.pdbx_strand_id
1 'polypeptide(L)'
;MLPLPAIIALIVGIAIVAFLFFGAGSLAGQTVGRLVLLAGLLALPLLLSVGNISYGLHESSSTRFCLSCHEMQRHGKSLFADNKQALAAAHYQNRLVERESVCYSCHKDYAMFGDVTAKLNGLRHVWAHYVAGVPKKIELYKPYPNSNCLHCHDDARRFIDSVAHRPILPALYAGTTSCLSCHRVAHDMAKVDADELWQAH
;
A
#
# COMPACT_ATOMS: atom_id res chain seq x y z
N MET A 1 2.63 -21.57 8.05
CA MET A 1 1.39 -22.30 8.35
C MET A 1 0.22 -21.53 7.78
N LEU A 2 -0.65 -22.18 6.98
CA LEU A 2 -1.87 -21.52 6.49
C LEU A 2 -2.78 -21.16 7.67
N PRO A 3 -3.36 -19.95 7.71
CA PRO A 3 -4.29 -19.57 8.78
C PRO A 3 -5.56 -20.43 8.74
N LEU A 4 -6.10 -20.73 9.91
CA LEU A 4 -7.29 -21.59 10.05
C LEU A 4 -8.45 -21.22 9.09
N PRO A 5 -8.80 -19.93 8.90
CA PRO A 5 -9.86 -19.56 7.94
C PRO A 5 -9.52 -19.94 6.49
N ALA A 6 -8.26 -19.91 6.08
CA ALA A 6 -7.88 -20.34 4.73
C ALA A 6 -8.03 -21.87 4.54
N ILE A 7 -7.73 -22.65 5.58
CA ILE A 7 -7.94 -24.11 5.57
C ILE A 7 -9.44 -24.43 5.47
N ILE A 8 -10.27 -23.76 6.25
CA ILE A 8 -11.73 -23.91 6.22
C ILE A 8 -12.26 -23.55 4.83
N ALA A 9 -11.85 -22.42 4.26
CA ALA A 9 -12.27 -21.99 2.93
C ALA A 9 -11.87 -23.01 1.85
N LEU A 10 -10.68 -23.60 1.95
CA LEU A 10 -10.21 -24.62 1.04
C LEU A 10 -11.06 -25.89 1.12
N ILE A 11 -11.35 -26.37 2.35
CA ILE A 11 -12.18 -27.58 2.56
C ILE A 11 -13.60 -27.35 2.02
N VAL A 12 -14.21 -26.20 2.34
CA VAL A 12 -15.55 -25.84 1.84
C VAL A 12 -15.54 -25.73 0.32
N GLY A 13 -14.51 -25.12 -0.27
CA GLY A 13 -14.36 -25.03 -1.72
C GLY A 13 -14.28 -26.39 -2.39
N ILE A 14 -13.47 -27.30 -1.85
CA ILE A 14 -13.35 -28.69 -2.36
C ILE A 14 -14.69 -29.42 -2.24
N ALA A 15 -15.39 -29.28 -1.11
CA ALA A 15 -16.69 -29.91 -0.89
C ALA A 15 -17.75 -29.41 -1.89
N ILE A 16 -17.78 -28.11 -2.17
CA ILE A 16 -18.67 -27.50 -3.18
C ILE A 16 -18.36 -28.04 -4.57
N VAL A 17 -17.09 -28.07 -4.96
CA VAL A 17 -16.66 -28.60 -6.27
C VAL A 17 -17.04 -30.07 -6.41
N ALA A 18 -16.78 -30.89 -5.39
CA ALA A 18 -17.14 -32.30 -5.38
C ALA A 18 -18.66 -32.48 -5.49
N PHE A 19 -19.44 -31.72 -4.69
CA PHE A 19 -20.90 -31.77 -4.77
C PHE A 19 -21.43 -31.39 -6.16
N LEU A 20 -20.90 -30.34 -6.78
CA LEU A 20 -21.28 -29.92 -8.12
C LEU A 20 -20.87 -30.96 -9.18
N PHE A 21 -19.68 -31.55 -9.06
CA PHE A 21 -19.18 -32.55 -10.00
C PHE A 21 -20.02 -33.82 -9.97
N PHE A 22 -20.32 -34.35 -8.79
CA PHE A 22 -21.12 -35.60 -8.67
C PHE A 22 -22.61 -35.37 -8.83
N GLY A 23 -23.12 -34.17 -8.49
CA GLY A 23 -24.53 -33.83 -8.63
C GLY A 23 -24.92 -33.19 -9.98
N ALA A 24 -23.95 -32.77 -10.79
CA ALA A 24 -24.20 -32.01 -12.01
C ALA A 24 -25.15 -32.71 -13.00
N GLY A 25 -25.00 -34.03 -13.20
CA GLY A 25 -25.83 -34.78 -14.11
C GLY A 25 -27.31 -34.79 -13.75
N SER A 26 -27.64 -34.94 -12.47
CA SER A 26 -29.01 -34.91 -11.95
C SER A 26 -29.59 -33.49 -11.91
N LEU A 27 -28.76 -32.50 -11.60
CA LEU A 27 -29.17 -31.11 -11.54
C LEU A 27 -29.43 -30.50 -12.94
N ALA A 28 -28.63 -30.86 -13.93
CA ALA A 28 -28.71 -30.31 -15.29
C ALA A 28 -30.03 -30.62 -16.01
N GLY A 29 -30.74 -31.68 -15.60
CA GLY A 29 -32.05 -32.06 -16.15
C GLY A 29 -33.19 -31.11 -15.76
N GLN A 30 -33.06 -30.34 -14.72
CA GLN A 30 -34.11 -29.46 -14.16
C GLN A 30 -33.72 -27.98 -14.29
N THR A 31 -34.70 -27.10 -14.52
CA THR A 31 -34.45 -25.65 -14.62
C THR A 31 -33.85 -25.08 -13.34
N VAL A 32 -34.35 -25.47 -12.19
CA VAL A 32 -33.78 -25.06 -10.89
C VAL A 32 -32.37 -25.58 -10.71
N GLY A 33 -32.10 -26.83 -11.11
CA GLY A 33 -30.75 -27.41 -11.07
C GLY A 33 -29.75 -26.66 -11.94
N ARG A 34 -30.15 -26.22 -13.13
CA ARG A 34 -29.32 -25.38 -14.00
C ARG A 34 -28.98 -24.03 -13.36
N LEU A 35 -29.92 -23.39 -12.68
CA LEU A 35 -29.67 -22.14 -11.94
C LEU A 35 -28.72 -22.35 -10.78
N VAL A 36 -28.85 -23.45 -10.04
CA VAL A 36 -27.91 -23.82 -8.96
C VAL A 36 -26.49 -24.06 -9.50
N LEU A 37 -26.38 -24.78 -10.62
CA LEU A 37 -25.09 -24.99 -11.29
C LEU A 37 -24.47 -23.68 -11.78
N LEU A 38 -25.27 -22.80 -12.38
CA LEU A 38 -24.80 -21.47 -12.82
C LEU A 38 -24.31 -20.64 -11.63
N ALA A 39 -25.08 -20.60 -10.53
CA ALA A 39 -24.67 -19.87 -9.32
C ALA A 39 -23.39 -20.46 -8.70
N GLY A 40 -23.29 -21.78 -8.60
CA GLY A 40 -22.13 -22.44 -8.00
C GLY A 40 -20.88 -22.39 -8.85
N LEU A 41 -21.00 -22.54 -10.18
CA LEU A 41 -19.86 -22.62 -11.08
C LEU A 41 -19.39 -21.24 -11.62
N LEU A 42 -20.27 -20.25 -11.63
CA LEU A 42 -19.95 -18.93 -12.17
C LEU A 42 -20.05 -17.83 -11.10
N ALA A 43 -21.24 -17.64 -10.50
CA ALA A 43 -21.47 -16.51 -9.62
C ALA A 43 -20.65 -16.61 -8.31
N LEU A 44 -20.61 -17.78 -7.69
CA LEU A 44 -19.87 -17.96 -6.43
C LEU A 44 -18.34 -17.77 -6.61
N PRO A 45 -17.65 -18.39 -7.58
CA PRO A 45 -16.23 -18.13 -7.80
C PRO A 45 -15.94 -16.66 -8.15
N LEU A 46 -16.81 -16.03 -8.93
CA LEU A 46 -16.66 -14.60 -9.27
C LEU A 46 -16.75 -13.72 -8.02
N LEU A 47 -17.77 -13.93 -7.18
CA LEU A 47 -17.94 -13.17 -5.93
C LEU A 47 -16.77 -13.38 -4.96
N LEU A 48 -16.31 -14.64 -4.82
CA LEU A 48 -15.18 -14.96 -3.98
C LEU A 48 -13.89 -14.31 -4.53
N SER A 49 -13.69 -14.31 -5.84
CA SER A 49 -12.53 -13.67 -6.48
C SER A 49 -12.53 -12.16 -6.27
N VAL A 50 -13.67 -11.49 -6.50
CA VAL A 50 -13.83 -10.06 -6.25
C VAL A 50 -13.59 -9.72 -4.78
N GLY A 51 -14.16 -10.51 -3.87
CA GLY A 51 -13.96 -10.33 -2.42
C GLY A 51 -12.48 -10.48 -2.01
N ASN A 52 -11.80 -11.51 -2.50
CA ASN A 52 -10.39 -11.73 -2.21
C ASN A 52 -9.48 -10.63 -2.80
N ILE A 53 -9.76 -10.20 -4.04
CA ILE A 53 -9.02 -9.08 -4.65
C ILE A 53 -9.21 -7.80 -3.84
N SER A 54 -10.45 -7.47 -3.48
CA SER A 54 -10.77 -6.28 -2.67
C SER A 54 -10.07 -6.32 -1.31
N TYR A 55 -10.12 -7.47 -0.64
CA TYR A 55 -9.42 -7.70 0.63
C TYR A 55 -7.89 -7.53 0.47
N GLY A 56 -7.30 -8.17 -0.55
CA GLY A 56 -5.87 -8.08 -0.83
C GLY A 56 -5.42 -6.65 -1.16
N LEU A 57 -6.23 -5.89 -1.91
CA LEU A 57 -5.97 -4.48 -2.20
C LEU A 57 -6.00 -3.63 -0.92
N HIS A 58 -6.94 -3.90 -0.02
CA HIS A 58 -7.02 -3.20 1.28
C HIS A 58 -5.80 -3.54 2.15
N GLU A 59 -5.52 -4.82 2.39
CA GLU A 59 -4.38 -5.27 3.18
C GLU A 59 -3.04 -4.74 2.67
N SER A 60 -2.85 -4.71 1.34
CA SER A 60 -1.63 -4.20 0.72
C SER A 60 -1.40 -2.69 0.91
N SER A 61 -2.33 -1.97 1.54
CA SER A 61 -2.16 -0.57 1.95
C SER A 61 -1.67 -0.44 3.39
N SER A 62 -1.65 -1.53 4.16
CA SER A 62 -1.25 -1.50 5.56
C SER A 62 0.27 -1.38 5.73
N THR A 63 0.69 -0.65 6.75
CA THR A 63 2.10 -0.55 7.16
C THR A 63 2.66 -1.94 7.48
N ARG A 64 1.86 -2.82 8.11
CA ARG A 64 2.24 -4.19 8.43
C ARG A 64 2.58 -4.98 7.16
N PHE A 65 1.79 -4.84 6.11
CA PHE A 65 2.06 -5.49 4.82
C PHE A 65 3.38 -5.02 4.22
N CYS A 66 3.63 -3.70 4.19
CA CYS A 66 4.88 -3.15 3.67
C CYS A 66 6.10 -3.67 4.45
N LEU A 67 6.00 -3.76 5.78
CA LEU A 67 7.07 -4.22 6.66
C LEU A 67 7.18 -5.75 6.76
N SER A 68 6.33 -6.51 6.08
CA SER A 68 6.47 -7.97 5.98
C SER A 68 7.66 -8.40 5.12
N CYS A 69 8.15 -7.50 4.25
CA CYS A 69 9.36 -7.72 3.47
C CYS A 69 10.59 -7.18 4.23
N HIS A 70 11.62 -8.01 4.33
CA HIS A 70 12.83 -7.64 5.10
C HIS A 70 13.58 -6.43 4.51
N GLU A 71 13.46 -6.18 3.20
CA GLU A 71 14.03 -5.03 2.51
C GLU A 71 13.44 -3.71 3.02
N MET A 72 12.18 -3.74 3.47
CA MET A 72 11.49 -2.55 3.96
C MET A 72 11.73 -2.28 5.46
N GLN A 73 12.34 -3.22 6.20
CA GLN A 73 12.53 -3.08 7.64
C GLN A 73 13.36 -1.84 8.01
N ARG A 74 14.42 -1.52 7.24
CA ARG A 74 15.21 -0.30 7.48
C ARG A 74 14.39 0.97 7.28
N HIS A 75 13.52 1.00 6.28
CA HIS A 75 12.58 2.11 6.06
C HIS A 75 11.54 2.19 7.18
N GLY A 76 11.08 1.06 7.69
CA GLY A 76 10.25 1.01 8.89
C GLY A 76 10.94 1.57 10.13
N LYS A 77 12.21 1.21 10.36
CA LYS A 77 13.00 1.77 11.46
C LYS A 77 13.18 3.29 11.33
N SER A 78 13.28 3.83 10.13
CA SER A 78 13.44 5.28 9.92
C SER A 78 12.24 6.11 10.38
N LEU A 79 11.07 5.50 10.59
CA LEU A 79 9.92 6.16 11.23
C LEU A 79 10.22 6.55 12.68
N PHE A 80 11.18 5.87 13.29
CA PHE A 80 11.65 6.12 14.66
C PHE A 80 12.99 6.86 14.71
N ALA A 81 13.56 7.29 13.57
CA ALA A 81 14.79 8.06 13.58
C ALA A 81 14.65 9.32 14.46
N ASP A 82 15.63 9.58 15.34
CA ASP A 82 15.63 10.79 16.16
C ASP A 82 16.09 12.00 15.33
N ASN A 83 15.22 12.37 14.40
CA ASN A 83 15.39 13.53 13.54
C ASN A 83 14.04 14.18 13.23
N LYS A 84 13.75 15.32 13.87
CA LYS A 84 12.50 16.07 13.67
C LYS A 84 12.34 16.65 12.25
N GLN A 85 13.41 16.69 11.44
CA GLN A 85 13.38 17.17 10.06
C GLN A 85 13.20 16.06 9.04
N ALA A 86 13.39 14.78 9.44
CA ALA A 86 13.11 13.66 8.58
C ALA A 86 11.60 13.50 8.42
N LEU A 87 11.11 13.61 7.17
CA LEU A 87 9.68 13.68 6.88
C LEU A 87 8.92 12.47 7.42
N ALA A 88 9.41 11.26 7.16
CA ALA A 88 8.77 10.03 7.63
C ALA A 88 8.69 9.97 9.17
N ALA A 89 9.78 10.30 9.85
CA ALA A 89 9.83 10.34 11.31
C ALA A 89 8.90 11.41 11.88
N ALA A 90 8.96 12.64 11.34
CA ALA A 90 8.13 13.76 11.79
C ALA A 90 6.62 13.44 11.67
N HIS A 91 6.18 12.90 10.53
CA HIS A 91 4.77 12.57 10.33
C HIS A 91 4.31 11.41 11.22
N TYR A 92 5.12 10.38 11.35
CA TYR A 92 4.79 9.20 12.15
C TYR A 92 4.79 9.49 13.66
N GLN A 93 5.86 10.11 14.18
CA GLN A 93 6.04 10.34 15.60
C GLN A 93 5.03 11.36 16.14
N ASN A 94 4.69 12.38 15.37
CA ASN A 94 3.68 13.39 15.73
C ASN A 94 2.24 12.98 15.40
N ARG A 95 2.01 11.75 14.92
CA ARG A 95 0.68 11.23 14.54
C ARG A 95 -0.04 12.10 13.50
N LEU A 96 0.70 12.66 12.56
CA LEU A 96 0.14 13.50 11.49
C LEU A 96 -0.47 12.65 10.37
N VAL A 97 -0.13 11.37 10.31
CA VAL A 97 -0.70 10.35 9.42
C VAL A 97 -1.07 9.12 10.23
N GLU A 98 -2.01 8.34 9.71
CA GLU A 98 -2.46 7.11 10.33
C GLU A 98 -1.34 6.06 10.35
N ARG A 99 -1.05 5.50 11.54
CA ARG A 99 0.08 4.58 11.72
C ARG A 99 -0.08 3.26 10.99
N GLU A 100 -1.31 2.80 10.88
CA GLU A 100 -1.67 1.56 10.21
C GLU A 100 -1.41 1.60 8.71
N SER A 101 -1.35 2.80 8.12
CA SER A 101 -1.17 3.02 6.68
C SER A 101 -0.09 4.06 6.35
N VAL A 102 0.85 4.36 7.27
CA VAL A 102 1.82 5.45 7.10
C VAL A 102 2.64 5.34 5.82
N CYS A 103 3.11 4.14 5.47
CA CYS A 103 3.86 3.93 4.23
C CYS A 103 3.02 4.30 3.01
N TYR A 104 1.80 3.78 2.95
CA TYR A 104 0.90 4.01 1.82
C TYR A 104 0.42 5.46 1.77
N SER A 105 0.20 6.12 2.90
CA SER A 105 -0.21 7.53 2.95
C SER A 105 0.80 8.46 2.24
N CYS A 106 2.09 8.14 2.30
CA CYS A 106 3.12 8.89 1.58
C CYS A 106 3.42 8.33 0.19
N HIS A 107 3.37 7.00 0.01
CA HIS A 107 3.73 6.32 -1.24
C HIS A 107 2.54 6.07 -2.19
N LYS A 108 1.35 6.46 -1.79
CA LYS A 108 0.18 6.54 -2.66
C LYS A 108 0.36 7.70 -3.66
N ASP A 109 -0.17 7.54 -4.86
CA ASP A 109 -0.29 8.63 -5.82
C ASP A 109 -1.70 9.25 -5.67
N TYR A 110 -1.79 10.53 -5.42
CA TYR A 110 -3.06 11.24 -5.22
C TYR A 110 -3.67 11.79 -6.52
N ALA A 111 -3.21 11.31 -7.68
CA ALA A 111 -3.84 11.57 -8.98
C ALA A 111 -5.11 10.72 -9.17
N MET A 112 -5.89 11.01 -10.22
CA MET A 112 -7.18 10.37 -10.51
C MET A 112 -7.16 8.83 -10.48
N PHE A 113 -6.10 8.20 -10.99
CA PHE A 113 -5.90 6.74 -10.96
C PHE A 113 -4.74 6.33 -10.06
N GLY A 114 -4.44 7.15 -9.06
CA GLY A 114 -3.25 7.00 -8.25
C GLY A 114 -3.21 5.71 -7.44
N ASP A 115 -4.34 5.26 -6.92
CA ASP A 115 -4.41 3.98 -6.20
C ASP A 115 -4.03 2.81 -7.11
N VAL A 116 -4.53 2.78 -8.34
CA VAL A 116 -4.17 1.75 -9.32
C VAL A 116 -2.69 1.80 -9.65
N THR A 117 -2.17 3.00 -9.92
CA THR A 117 -0.74 3.21 -10.22
C THR A 117 0.14 2.77 -9.06
N ALA A 118 -0.22 3.11 -7.82
CA ALA A 118 0.52 2.71 -6.63
C ALA A 118 0.53 1.18 -6.45
N LYS A 119 -0.62 0.51 -6.68
CA LYS A 119 -0.71 -0.95 -6.61
C LYS A 119 0.09 -1.64 -7.71
N LEU A 120 0.06 -1.11 -8.95
CA LEU A 120 0.90 -1.62 -10.04
C LEU A 120 2.40 -1.45 -9.74
N ASN A 121 2.80 -0.33 -9.15
CA ASN A 121 4.18 -0.15 -8.68
C ASN A 121 4.51 -1.15 -7.55
N GLY A 122 3.57 -1.45 -6.66
CA GLY A 122 3.70 -2.51 -5.65
C GLY A 122 4.00 -3.88 -6.26
N LEU A 123 3.38 -4.23 -7.39
CA LEU A 123 3.69 -5.48 -8.11
C LEU A 123 5.13 -5.52 -8.64
N ARG A 124 5.73 -4.38 -8.97
CA ARG A 124 7.16 -4.32 -9.34
C ARG A 124 8.07 -4.68 -8.16
N HIS A 125 7.70 -4.32 -6.93
CA HIS A 125 8.44 -4.75 -5.74
C HIS A 125 8.36 -6.27 -5.56
N VAL A 126 7.18 -6.86 -5.74
CA VAL A 126 6.99 -8.31 -5.69
C VAL A 126 7.82 -9.01 -6.76
N TRP A 127 7.80 -8.49 -7.99
CA TRP A 127 8.64 -9.01 -9.07
C TRP A 127 10.14 -8.90 -8.76
N ALA A 128 10.59 -7.76 -8.25
CA ALA A 128 12.00 -7.57 -7.87
C ALA A 128 12.41 -8.56 -6.77
N HIS A 129 11.56 -8.77 -5.77
CA HIS A 129 11.85 -9.67 -4.66
C HIS A 129 11.95 -11.14 -5.10
N TYR A 130 11.00 -11.63 -5.92
CA TYR A 130 10.92 -13.07 -6.24
C TYR A 130 11.62 -13.48 -7.54
N VAL A 131 11.86 -12.56 -8.46
CA VAL A 131 12.29 -12.90 -9.83
C VAL A 131 13.52 -12.13 -10.29
N ALA A 132 13.51 -10.79 -10.25
CA ALA A 132 14.58 -9.99 -10.84
C ALA A 132 15.79 -9.77 -9.91
N GLY A 133 15.62 -9.99 -8.61
CA GLY A 133 16.58 -9.63 -7.58
C GLY A 133 16.43 -8.19 -7.09
N VAL A 134 16.66 -8.01 -5.80
CA VAL A 134 16.53 -6.69 -5.15
C VAL A 134 17.76 -5.84 -5.45
N PRO A 135 17.62 -4.59 -5.90
CA PRO A 135 18.75 -3.71 -6.15
C PRO A 135 19.47 -3.37 -4.84
N LYS A 136 20.79 -3.15 -4.91
CA LYS A 136 21.60 -2.77 -3.73
C LYS A 136 21.10 -1.49 -3.05
N LYS A 137 20.54 -0.57 -3.82
CA LYS A 137 19.90 0.66 -3.33
C LYS A 137 18.48 0.70 -3.83
N ILE A 138 17.54 0.77 -2.89
CA ILE A 138 16.11 0.90 -3.18
C ILE A 138 15.82 2.36 -3.46
N GLU A 139 15.31 2.65 -4.65
CA GLU A 139 14.96 3.99 -5.11
C GLU A 139 13.53 4.03 -5.64
N LEU A 140 12.95 5.22 -5.69
CA LEU A 140 11.64 5.42 -6.29
C LEU A 140 11.71 5.16 -7.80
N TYR A 141 10.70 4.54 -8.36
CA TYR A 141 10.60 4.28 -9.81
C TYR A 141 10.39 5.55 -10.66
N LYS A 142 9.95 6.63 -10.03
CA LYS A 142 9.73 7.95 -10.64
C LYS A 142 10.00 9.04 -9.60
N PRO A 143 10.27 10.29 -10.02
CA PRO A 143 10.37 11.43 -9.10
C PRO A 143 9.10 11.54 -8.25
N TYR A 144 9.28 11.89 -6.97
CA TYR A 144 8.17 12.06 -6.04
C TYR A 144 7.39 13.34 -6.37
N PRO A 145 6.09 13.26 -6.71
CA PRO A 145 5.34 14.42 -7.13
C PRO A 145 4.91 15.30 -5.96
N ASN A 146 4.88 16.61 -6.16
CA ASN A 146 4.40 17.57 -5.16
C ASN A 146 2.93 17.34 -4.78
N SER A 147 2.11 16.82 -5.68
CA SER A 147 0.69 16.50 -5.42
C SER A 147 0.50 15.59 -4.20
N ASN A 148 1.47 14.73 -3.89
CA ASN A 148 1.40 13.86 -2.73
C ASN A 148 1.54 14.64 -1.41
N CYS A 149 2.34 15.70 -1.41
CA CYS A 149 2.46 16.59 -0.27
C CYS A 149 1.27 17.56 -0.20
N LEU A 150 0.91 18.14 -1.34
CA LEU A 150 -0.15 19.14 -1.45
C LEU A 150 -1.53 18.57 -1.12
N HIS A 151 -1.75 17.26 -1.27
CA HIS A 151 -3.00 16.63 -0.84
C HIS A 151 -3.40 16.98 0.61
N CYS A 152 -2.42 17.14 1.51
CA CYS A 152 -2.65 17.51 2.89
C CYS A 152 -2.17 18.92 3.25
N HIS A 153 -1.28 19.50 2.43
CA HIS A 153 -0.63 20.76 2.76
C HIS A 153 -1.10 21.94 1.92
N ASP A 154 -1.94 21.77 0.91
CA ASP A 154 -2.23 22.76 -0.10
C ASP A 154 -2.89 24.03 0.48
N ASP A 155 -3.77 23.90 1.46
CA ASP A 155 -4.44 24.98 2.18
C ASP A 155 -3.93 25.17 3.61
N ALA A 156 -2.88 24.42 4.00
CA ALA A 156 -2.35 24.49 5.35
C ALA A 156 -1.69 25.86 5.63
N ARG A 157 -2.17 26.55 6.65
CA ARG A 157 -1.69 27.89 7.00
C ARG A 157 -0.17 27.98 7.13
N ARG A 158 0.47 26.97 7.78
CA ARG A 158 1.93 26.93 7.92
C ARG A 158 2.66 26.80 6.58
N PHE A 159 2.04 26.19 5.58
CA PHE A 159 2.59 26.08 4.23
C PHE A 159 2.44 27.39 3.49
N ILE A 160 1.22 27.93 3.42
CA ILE A 160 0.90 29.15 2.64
C ILE A 160 1.59 30.39 3.24
N ASP A 161 1.57 30.55 4.56
CA ASP A 161 2.10 31.73 5.26
C ASP A 161 3.61 31.67 5.46
N SER A 162 4.27 30.58 5.14
CA SER A 162 5.72 30.44 5.29
C SER A 162 6.47 31.44 4.42
N VAL A 163 7.39 32.18 5.02
CA VAL A 163 8.26 33.14 4.31
C VAL A 163 9.07 32.46 3.20
N ALA A 164 9.47 31.19 3.42
CA ALA A 164 10.21 30.40 2.43
C ALA A 164 9.33 29.97 1.25
N HIS A 165 8.04 29.70 1.48
CA HIS A 165 7.15 29.20 0.43
C HIS A 165 6.49 30.32 -0.39
N ARG A 166 6.11 31.43 0.23
CA ARG A 166 5.39 32.51 -0.45
C ARG A 166 5.94 32.89 -1.83
N PRO A 167 7.24 33.14 -2.00
CA PRO A 167 7.77 33.58 -3.29
C PRO A 167 7.75 32.49 -4.37
N ILE A 168 7.64 31.23 -3.99
CA ILE A 168 7.73 30.07 -4.89
C ILE A 168 6.45 29.24 -4.95
N LEU A 169 5.36 29.66 -4.28
CA LEU A 169 4.08 28.93 -4.28
C LEU A 169 3.62 28.53 -5.69
N PRO A 170 3.62 29.41 -6.71
CA PRO A 170 3.22 29.03 -8.07
C PRO A 170 4.07 27.89 -8.64
N ALA A 171 5.37 27.90 -8.37
CA ALA A 171 6.29 26.86 -8.85
C ALA A 171 6.11 25.53 -8.11
N LEU A 172 5.76 25.58 -6.81
CA LEU A 172 5.43 24.39 -6.01
C LEU A 172 4.12 23.73 -6.49
N TYR A 173 3.08 24.54 -6.75
CA TYR A 173 1.80 24.05 -7.28
C TYR A 173 1.94 23.51 -8.71
N ALA A 174 2.73 24.16 -9.55
CA ALA A 174 3.02 23.68 -10.90
C ALA A 174 3.96 22.45 -10.94
N GLY A 175 4.56 22.09 -9.81
CA GLY A 175 5.53 20.99 -9.73
C GLY A 175 6.87 21.29 -10.41
N THR A 176 7.15 22.53 -10.83
CA THR A 176 8.42 22.93 -11.42
C THR A 176 9.54 23.06 -10.39
N THR A 177 9.18 23.28 -9.12
CA THR A 177 10.08 23.17 -7.97
C THR A 177 9.59 22.05 -7.08
N SER A 178 10.43 21.04 -6.83
CA SER A 178 10.07 19.92 -5.96
C SER A 178 10.12 20.32 -4.49
N CYS A 179 9.13 19.89 -3.70
CA CYS A 179 9.16 20.00 -2.24
C CYS A 179 10.42 19.35 -1.66
N LEU A 180 10.83 18.20 -2.23
CA LEU A 180 12.02 17.47 -1.79
C LEU A 180 13.34 18.15 -2.16
N SER A 181 13.34 19.22 -2.96
CA SER A 181 14.58 20.00 -3.21
C SER A 181 15.07 20.73 -1.96
N CYS A 182 14.15 21.08 -1.06
CA CYS A 182 14.44 21.70 0.23
C CYS A 182 14.23 20.71 1.40
N HIS A 183 13.16 19.93 1.39
CA HIS A 183 12.86 18.88 2.37
C HIS A 183 13.58 17.57 2.00
N ARG A 184 14.91 17.58 2.04
CA ARG A 184 15.76 16.53 1.42
C ARG A 184 15.76 15.20 2.16
N VAL A 185 15.42 15.19 3.45
CA VAL A 185 15.49 13.99 4.28
C VAL A 185 14.10 13.39 4.41
N ALA A 186 13.74 12.50 3.48
CA ALA A 186 12.48 11.76 3.59
C ALA A 186 12.60 10.64 4.64
N HIS A 187 13.62 9.78 4.51
CA HIS A 187 13.98 8.74 5.46
C HIS A 187 15.43 8.96 5.90
N ASP A 188 15.67 9.11 7.19
CA ASP A 188 17.03 9.30 7.72
C ASP A 188 17.69 7.94 7.98
N MET A 189 18.36 7.42 6.94
CA MET A 189 19.06 6.15 7.04
C MET A 189 20.34 6.24 7.87
N ALA A 190 20.96 7.42 7.97
CA ALA A 190 22.15 7.61 8.78
C ALA A 190 21.83 7.43 10.27
N LYS A 191 20.70 7.97 10.73
CA LYS A 191 20.22 7.76 12.10
C LYS A 191 19.86 6.29 12.37
N VAL A 192 19.27 5.60 11.38
CA VAL A 192 18.96 4.16 11.49
C VAL A 192 20.24 3.33 11.62
N ASP A 193 21.26 3.65 10.85
CA ASP A 193 22.53 2.93 10.87
C ASP A 193 23.35 3.20 12.15
N ALA A 194 23.19 4.39 12.75
CA ALA A 194 23.77 4.76 14.03
C ALA A 194 22.94 4.27 15.25
N ASP A 195 21.80 3.59 15.03
CA ASP A 195 20.82 3.20 16.05
C ASP A 195 20.31 4.36 16.91
N GLU A 196 20.33 5.58 16.34
CA GLU A 196 19.82 6.79 16.97
C GLU A 196 18.30 6.89 16.74
N LEU A 197 17.54 6.14 17.54
CA LEU A 197 16.10 6.01 17.43
C LEU A 197 15.39 6.69 18.60
N TRP A 198 14.36 7.45 18.26
CA TRP A 198 13.43 8.02 19.22
C TRP A 198 12.61 6.92 19.90
N GLN A 199 12.48 6.99 21.22
CA GLN A 199 11.63 6.10 22.02
C GLN A 199 10.48 6.91 22.62
N ALA A 200 9.27 6.38 22.49
CA ALA A 200 8.13 6.92 23.21
C ALA A 200 8.28 6.61 24.70
N HIS A 201 8.18 7.62 25.53
CA HIS A 201 8.16 7.51 26.99
C HIS A 201 6.73 7.29 27.48
#